data_f6b02468fa9a7e3dfa69ee89114f6e7b
#
_entry.id   f6b02468fa9a7e3dfa69ee89114f6e7b
#
_cell.length_a   1.000
_cell.length_b   1.000
_cell.length_c   1.000
_cell.angle_alpha   90.00
_cell.angle_beta   90.00
_cell.angle_gamma   90.00
#
_symmetry.space_group_name_H-M   'P 1'
#
loop_
_entity.id
_entity.type
_entity.pdbx_description
1 polymer ?
#
loop_
_entity_poly.entity_id
_entity_poly.type
_entity_poly.pdbx_seq_one_letter_code
_entity_poly.pdbx_strand_id
1 'polypeptide(L)'
;MKITYHKLDSNFLDSVCELDSICFDVNWSRSVFENEISNPKSYYIVAVCDGKAVGYCGIDFVVDEGSITNLAVHPDFRNKGIASKLLKLTEEFAFDEKLSF
;
A
#
# COMPACT_ATOMS: atom_id res chain seq x y z
N MET A 1 8.05 12.12 15.24
CA MET A 1 8.09 11.13 14.14
C MET A 1 7.13 11.57 13.05
N LYS A 2 7.63 11.72 11.84
CA LYS A 2 6.84 12.21 10.72
C LYS A 2 6.57 11.08 9.73
N ILE A 3 5.30 10.86 9.43
CA ILE A 3 4.87 9.87 8.45
C ILE A 3 4.40 10.60 7.20
N THR A 4 4.92 10.21 6.04
CA THR A 4 4.48 10.73 4.76
C THR A 4 3.86 9.60 3.94
N TYR A 5 2.99 9.96 3.01
CA TYR A 5 2.23 8.98 2.22
C TYR A 5 2.46 9.24 0.75
N HIS A 6 2.77 8.18 0.00
CA HIS A 6 3.15 8.28 -1.41
C HIS A 6 2.54 7.15 -2.21
N LYS A 7 2.37 7.39 -3.51
CA LYS A 7 2.07 6.30 -4.42
C LYS A 7 3.30 5.37 -4.46
N LEU A 8 3.06 4.07 -4.39
CA LEU A 8 4.15 3.09 -4.49
C LEU A 8 4.80 3.17 -5.87
N ASP A 9 6.13 3.28 -5.88
CA ASP A 9 6.93 3.24 -7.09
C ASP A 9 8.22 2.48 -6.82
N SER A 10 9.11 2.41 -7.82
CA SER A 10 10.34 1.64 -7.71
C SER A 10 11.28 2.13 -6.60
N ASN A 11 11.16 3.40 -6.18
CA ASN A 11 11.98 3.95 -5.10
C ASN A 11 11.69 3.30 -3.75
N PHE A 12 10.47 2.77 -3.56
CA PHE A 12 10.05 2.16 -2.30
C PHE A 12 9.99 0.64 -2.38
N LEU A 13 10.37 0.06 -3.52
CA LEU A 13 10.16 -1.36 -3.77
C LEU A 13 10.90 -2.26 -2.78
N ASP A 14 12.18 -2.00 -2.54
CA ASP A 14 12.97 -2.79 -1.58
C ASP A 14 12.39 -2.69 -0.17
N SER A 15 12.02 -1.48 0.22
CA SER A 15 11.49 -1.22 1.55
C SER A 15 10.14 -1.89 1.77
N VAL A 16 9.27 -1.89 0.75
CA VAL A 16 7.97 -2.56 0.81
C VAL A 16 8.14 -4.08 0.88
N CYS A 17 9.09 -4.64 0.15
CA CYS A 17 9.37 -6.07 0.22
C CYS A 17 9.83 -6.48 1.62
N GLU A 18 10.69 -5.67 2.23
CA GLU A 18 11.14 -5.90 3.59
C GLU A 18 9.97 -5.82 4.58
N LEU A 19 9.14 -4.81 4.45
CA LEU A 19 7.95 -4.65 5.29
C LEU A 19 7.02 -5.86 5.17
N ASP A 20 6.77 -6.31 3.95
CA ASP A 20 5.89 -7.44 3.71
C ASP A 20 6.41 -8.72 4.37
N SER A 21 7.73 -8.91 4.34
CA SER A 21 8.36 -10.08 4.99
C SER A 21 8.25 -10.04 6.51
N ILE A 22 8.16 -8.86 7.09
CA ILE A 22 7.95 -8.69 8.53
C ILE A 22 6.50 -8.96 8.91
N CYS A 23 5.55 -8.53 8.07
CA CYS A 23 4.13 -8.59 8.40
C CYS A 23 3.46 -9.92 8.10
N PHE A 24 4.00 -10.70 7.18
CA PHE A 24 3.34 -11.93 6.71
C PHE A 24 4.30 -13.11 6.68
N ASP A 25 3.82 -14.27 7.10
CA ASP A 25 4.59 -15.53 7.02
C ASP A 25 4.81 -15.93 5.56
N VAL A 26 3.77 -15.78 4.74
CA VAL A 26 3.87 -15.99 3.29
C VAL A 26 3.77 -14.62 2.64
N ASN A 27 4.88 -14.09 2.21
CA ASN A 27 4.95 -12.75 1.65
C ASN A 27 5.02 -12.78 0.13
N TRP A 28 4.72 -11.63 -0.48
CA TRP A 28 4.84 -11.47 -1.91
C TRP A 28 6.32 -11.36 -2.30
N SER A 29 6.64 -11.88 -3.48
CA SER A 29 7.97 -11.69 -4.03
C SER A 29 8.11 -10.28 -4.60
N ARG A 30 9.35 -9.87 -4.79
CA ARG A 30 9.65 -8.58 -5.42
C ARG A 30 8.97 -8.43 -6.77
N SER A 31 8.93 -9.51 -7.58
CA SER A 31 8.32 -9.47 -8.91
C SER A 31 6.81 -9.20 -8.85
N VAL A 32 6.13 -9.66 -7.81
CA VAL A 32 4.71 -9.36 -7.63
C VAL A 32 4.50 -7.86 -7.43
N PHE A 33 5.29 -7.23 -6.56
CA PHE A 33 5.20 -5.79 -6.36
C PHE A 33 5.59 -5.01 -7.61
N GLU A 34 6.60 -5.46 -8.35
CA GLU A 34 6.99 -4.83 -9.62
C GLU A 34 5.83 -4.86 -10.62
N ASN A 35 5.14 -6.00 -10.73
CA ASN A 35 3.99 -6.14 -11.60
C ASN A 35 2.85 -5.21 -11.18
N GLU A 36 2.60 -5.09 -9.87
CA GLU A 36 1.55 -4.20 -9.37
C GLU A 36 1.85 -2.73 -9.63
N ILE A 37 3.10 -2.32 -9.51
CA ILE A 37 3.50 -0.94 -9.82
C ILE A 37 3.21 -0.61 -11.29
N SER A 38 3.42 -1.57 -12.19
CA SER A 38 3.23 -1.40 -13.62
C SER A 38 1.80 -1.62 -14.08
N ASN A 39 0.94 -2.17 -13.23
CA ASN A 39 -0.41 -2.53 -13.61
C ASN A 39 -1.34 -1.30 -13.54
N PRO A 40 -1.93 -0.86 -14.66
CA PRO A 40 -2.83 0.30 -14.65
C PRO A 40 -4.12 0.05 -13.88
N LYS A 41 -4.42 -1.21 -13.53
CA LYS A 41 -5.60 -1.57 -12.76
C LYS A 41 -5.31 -1.74 -11.27
N SER A 42 -4.13 -1.33 -10.83
CA SER A 42 -3.73 -1.39 -9.43
C SER A 42 -3.28 -0.03 -8.96
N TYR A 43 -3.52 0.25 -7.68
CA TYR A 43 -3.03 1.48 -7.05
C TYR A 43 -2.61 1.14 -5.62
N TYR A 44 -1.36 1.45 -5.29
CA TYR A 44 -0.81 1.18 -3.98
C TYR A 44 -0.31 2.47 -3.36
N ILE A 45 -0.62 2.68 -2.08
CA ILE A 45 -0.13 3.81 -1.30
C ILE A 45 0.78 3.26 -0.21
N VAL A 46 1.92 3.90 -0.02
CA VAL A 46 2.90 3.52 0.99
C VAL A 46 3.04 4.63 2.03
N ALA A 47 3.09 4.25 3.29
CA ALA A 47 3.41 5.14 4.41
C ALA A 47 4.91 5.02 4.69
N VAL A 48 5.58 6.16 4.78
CA VAL A 48 7.05 6.21 4.88
C VAL A 48 7.45 7.00 6.12
N CYS A 49 8.42 6.47 6.85
CA CYS A 49 9.04 7.12 7.99
C CYS A 49 10.56 6.96 7.85
N ASP A 50 11.28 8.09 7.87
CA ASP A 50 12.75 8.11 7.73
C ASP A 50 13.24 7.33 6.50
N GLY A 51 12.53 7.48 5.39
CA GLY A 51 12.91 6.87 4.11
C GLY A 51 12.56 5.41 3.97
N LYS A 52 11.88 4.82 4.96
CA LYS A 52 11.49 3.40 4.93
C LYS A 52 9.99 3.24 4.96
N ALA A 53 9.47 2.26 4.21
CA ALA A 53 8.07 1.91 4.25
C ALA A 53 7.71 1.30 5.59
N VAL A 54 6.70 1.87 6.24
CA VAL A 54 6.19 1.37 7.53
C VAL A 54 4.74 0.90 7.42
N GLY A 55 4.13 1.07 6.26
CA GLY A 55 2.80 0.55 5.97
C GLY A 55 2.49 0.69 4.50
N TYR A 56 1.54 -0.10 4.01
CA TYR A 56 1.04 0.07 2.66
C TYR A 56 -0.39 -0.45 2.56
N CYS A 57 -1.09 0.04 1.55
CA CYS A 57 -2.44 -0.43 1.22
C CYS A 57 -2.55 -0.48 -0.29
N GLY A 58 -3.08 -1.57 -0.81
CA GLY A 58 -3.24 -1.78 -2.23
C GLY A 58 -4.70 -2.01 -2.62
N ILE A 59 -5.08 -1.51 -3.79
CA ILE A 59 -6.40 -1.71 -4.35
C ILE A 59 -6.24 -2.16 -5.81
N ASP A 60 -7.01 -3.16 -6.21
CA ASP A 60 -7.09 -3.63 -7.59
C ASP A 60 -8.48 -3.31 -8.14
N PHE A 61 -8.55 -2.92 -9.41
CA PHE A 61 -9.79 -2.57 -10.08
C PHE A 61 -10.20 -3.69 -11.03
N VAL A 62 -11.42 -4.20 -10.80
CA VAL A 62 -12.00 -5.21 -11.67
C VAL A 62 -13.35 -4.70 -12.11
N VAL A 63 -13.49 -4.39 -13.40
CA VAL A 63 -14.65 -3.75 -14.02
C VAL A 63 -14.95 -2.45 -13.31
N ASP A 64 -15.66 -1.85 -12.83
CA ASP A 64 -15.82 -0.56 -12.17
C ASP A 64 -15.80 -0.69 -10.65
N GLU A 65 -15.21 -1.79 -10.14
CA GLU A 65 -15.20 -2.08 -8.73
C GLU A 65 -13.77 -2.16 -8.22
N GLY A 66 -13.49 -1.46 -7.12
CA GLY A 66 -12.22 -1.52 -6.44
C GLY A 66 -12.27 -2.50 -5.29
N SER A 67 -11.21 -3.27 -5.14
CA SER A 67 -11.09 -4.28 -4.09
C SER A 67 -9.76 -4.11 -3.38
N ILE A 68 -9.78 -3.98 -2.06
CA ILE A 68 -8.54 -3.89 -1.28
C ILE A 68 -7.88 -5.26 -1.28
N THR A 69 -6.64 -5.32 -1.79
CA THR A 69 -5.90 -6.57 -1.87
C THR A 69 -5.06 -6.82 -0.63
N ASN A 70 -4.34 -5.79 -0.17
CA ASN A 70 -3.44 -5.92 0.98
C ASN A 70 -3.46 -4.65 1.81
N LEU A 71 -3.30 -4.83 3.11
CA LEU A 71 -3.08 -3.73 4.05
C LEU A 71 -2.11 -4.25 5.10
N ALA A 72 -1.00 -3.56 5.29
CA ALA A 72 0.01 -3.94 6.26
C ALA A 72 0.58 -2.71 6.95
N VAL A 73 0.87 -2.84 8.26
CA VAL A 73 1.57 -1.83 9.05
C VAL A 73 2.63 -2.53 9.88
N HIS A 74 3.85 -1.99 9.86
CA HIS A 74 4.95 -2.51 10.65
C HIS A 74 4.54 -2.59 12.13
N PRO A 75 4.87 -3.70 12.83
CA PRO A 75 4.45 -3.88 14.24
C PRO A 75 4.81 -2.71 15.15
N ASP A 76 5.97 -2.07 14.95
CA ASP A 76 6.40 -0.95 15.79
C ASP A 76 5.63 0.33 15.51
N PHE A 77 4.82 0.36 14.45
CA PHE A 77 4.08 1.55 14.03
C PHE A 77 2.57 1.38 14.13
N ARG A 78 2.12 0.28 14.72
CA ARG A 78 0.69 0.02 14.93
C ARG A 78 0.14 0.94 16.01
N ASN A 79 -1.19 1.12 16.01
CA ASN A 79 -1.91 1.97 16.96
C ASN A 79 -1.53 3.46 16.87
N LYS A 80 -1.08 3.90 15.70
CA LYS A 80 -0.72 5.30 15.43
C LYS A 80 -1.59 5.92 14.34
N GLY A 81 -2.66 5.22 13.93
CA GLY A 81 -3.58 5.72 12.92
C GLY A 81 -3.10 5.56 11.47
N ILE A 82 -2.00 4.85 11.23
CA ILE A 82 -1.44 4.69 9.88
C ILE A 82 -2.38 3.87 9.00
N ALA A 83 -2.91 2.75 9.51
CA ALA A 83 -3.83 1.92 8.75
C ALA A 83 -5.10 2.70 8.36
N SER A 84 -5.66 3.46 9.29
CA SER A 84 -6.84 4.29 9.03
C SER A 84 -6.56 5.34 7.97
N LYS A 85 -5.39 5.97 8.02
CA LYS A 85 -5.00 6.97 7.03
C LYS A 85 -4.80 6.34 5.65
N LEU A 86 -4.16 5.17 5.60
CA LEU A 86 -3.97 4.45 4.35
C LEU A 86 -5.31 4.09 3.71
N LEU A 87 -6.24 3.57 4.50
CA LEU A 87 -7.58 3.25 4.01
C LEU A 87 -8.32 4.47 3.51
N LYS A 88 -8.24 5.58 4.26
CA LYS A 88 -8.88 6.82 3.86
C LYS A 88 -8.36 7.34 2.53
N LEU A 89 -7.04 7.32 2.34
CA LEU A 89 -6.43 7.77 1.08
C LEU A 89 -6.82 6.87 -0.08
N THR A 90 -6.90 5.56 0.16
CA THR A 90 -7.33 4.60 -0.85
C THR A 90 -8.79 4.84 -1.24
N GLU A 91 -9.66 5.10 -0.26
CA GLU A 91 -11.06 5.41 -0.52
C GLU A 91 -11.22 6.71 -1.30
N GLU A 92 -10.44 7.74 -0.96
CA GLU A 92 -10.45 9.01 -1.68
C GLU A 92 -10.05 8.80 -3.14
N PHE A 93 -9.04 7.99 -3.40
CA PHE A 93 -8.64 7.65 -4.76
C PHE A 93 -9.77 6.95 -5.51
N ALA A 94 -10.39 5.96 -4.88
CA ALA A 94 -11.49 5.22 -5.49
C ALA A 94 -12.68 6.14 -5.79
N PHE A 95 -12.98 7.06 -4.91
CA PHE A 95 -14.05 8.03 -5.10
C PHE A 95 -13.73 8.95 -6.28
N ASP A 96 -12.51 9.46 -6.38
CA ASP A 96 -12.08 10.33 -7.48
C ASP A 96 -12.17 9.62 -8.82
N GLU A 97 -11.92 8.31 -8.86
CA GLU A 97 -12.05 7.50 -10.06
C GLU A 97 -13.48 6.99 -10.28
N LYS A 98 -14.42 7.36 -9.43
CA LYS A 98 -15.83 6.95 -9.47
C LYS A 98 -15.98 5.43 -9.39
N LEU A 99 -15.18 4.82 -8.53
CA LEU A 99 -15.22 3.39 -8.28
C LEU A 99 -16.06 3.07 -7.05
N SER A 100 -16.51 1.83 -6.94
CA SER A 100 -17.20 1.33 -5.74
C SER A 100 -16.44 0.15 -5.15
N PHE A 101 -16.58 -0.01 -3.85
CA PHE A 101 -16.02 -1.14 -3.13
C PHE A 101 -17.09 -2.15 -2.78
#